data_2d8f5893e8c40a5cff32948e618e8efd
#
_entry.id   2d8f5893e8c40a5cff32948e618e8efd
#
_cell.length_a   1.000
_cell.length_b   1.000
_cell.length_c   1.000
_cell.angle_alpha   90.00
_cell.angle_beta   90.00
_cell.angle_gamma   90.00
#
_symmetry.space_group_name_H-M   'P 1'
#
loop_
_entity.id
_entity.type
_entity.pdbx_description
1 polymer ?
#
loop_
_entity_poly.entity_id
_entity_poly.type
_entity_poly.pdbx_seq_one_letter_code
_entity_poly.pdbx_strand_id
1 'polypeptide(L)'
;MQNILIIINDAPYGTEKAYNALRLAMTLKKEYKEDVRINIFLLADAVFCGLPNQDTPKGYYNIDRMLKSVIQKGGKVKSCGGCSQARGIDKLPFIDGVE
;
A
#
# COMPACT_ATOMS: atom_id res chain seq x y z
N MET A 1 7.88 14.58 15.96
CA MET A 1 7.63 13.73 14.79
C MET A 1 7.33 12.30 15.24
N GLN A 2 6.25 11.71 14.74
CA GLN A 2 5.93 10.32 15.03
C GLN A 2 6.17 9.46 13.80
N ASN A 3 6.75 8.28 14.02
CA ASN A 3 6.90 7.27 13.00
C ASN A 3 5.78 6.25 13.18
N ILE A 4 5.00 6.03 12.13
CA ILE A 4 3.86 5.12 12.15
C ILE A 4 4.12 4.02 11.15
N LEU A 5 3.99 2.77 11.60
CA LEU A 5 4.06 1.60 10.74
C LEU A 5 2.67 0.99 10.61
N ILE A 6 2.20 0.87 9.39
CA ILE A 6 0.95 0.20 9.08
C ILE A 6 1.29 -1.10 8.37
N ILE A 7 0.87 -2.22 8.93
CA ILE A 7 1.07 -3.52 8.33
C ILE A 7 -0.25 -3.94 7.67
N ILE A 8 -0.21 -4.16 6.37
CA ILE A 8 -1.35 -4.68 5.62
C ILE A 8 -1.05 -6.13 5.32
N ASN A 9 -1.91 -7.03 5.76
CA ASN A 9 -1.70 -8.46 5.60
C ASN A 9 -2.85 -9.16 4.88
N ASP A 10 -3.63 -8.41 4.11
CA ASP A 10 -4.75 -8.98 3.36
C ASP A 10 -4.71 -8.46 1.92
N ALA A 11 -5.40 -9.16 1.03
CA ALA A 11 -5.43 -8.87 -0.39
C ALA A 11 -5.96 -7.47 -0.67
N PRO A 12 -5.62 -6.89 -1.84
CA PRO A 12 -6.12 -5.55 -2.19
C PRO A 12 -7.63 -5.49 -2.33
N TYR A 13 -8.25 -6.59 -2.71
CA TYR A 13 -9.70 -6.66 -2.93
C TYR A 13 -10.24 -7.93 -2.31
N GLY A 14 -11.54 -7.96 -2.04
CA GLY A 14 -12.19 -9.09 -1.38
C GLY A 14 -12.50 -8.82 0.09
N THR A 15 -11.71 -7.99 0.73
CA THR A 15 -11.99 -7.41 2.05
C THR A 15 -11.68 -5.92 1.94
N GLU A 16 -12.08 -5.14 2.96
CA GLU A 16 -11.79 -3.71 2.96
C GLU A 16 -10.57 -3.37 3.81
N LYS A 17 -9.80 -4.36 4.24
CA LYS A 17 -8.69 -4.10 5.16
C LYS A 17 -7.61 -3.24 4.54
N ALA A 18 -7.19 -3.56 3.31
CA ALA A 18 -6.19 -2.75 2.60
C ALA A 18 -6.73 -1.35 2.33
N TYR A 19 -7.97 -1.25 1.87
CA TYR A 19 -8.63 0.01 1.60
C TYR A 19 -8.64 0.90 2.85
N ASN A 20 -9.08 0.34 3.98
CA ASN A 20 -9.17 1.11 5.22
C ASN A 20 -7.79 1.51 5.75
N ALA A 21 -6.79 0.65 5.61
CA ALA A 21 -5.43 0.97 6.01
C ALA A 21 -4.87 2.15 5.21
N LEU A 22 -5.10 2.17 3.91
CA LEU A 22 -4.63 3.25 3.06
C LEU A 22 -5.40 4.55 3.30
N ARG A 23 -6.70 4.45 3.58
CA ARG A 23 -7.48 5.62 3.98
C ARG A 23 -6.93 6.22 5.27
N LEU A 24 -6.59 5.37 6.24
CA LEU A 24 -5.98 5.83 7.49
C LEU A 24 -4.66 6.53 7.21
N ALA A 25 -3.80 5.93 6.40
CA ALA A 25 -2.51 6.53 6.04
C ALA A 25 -2.69 7.91 5.42
N MET A 26 -3.61 8.03 4.47
CA MET A 26 -3.87 9.28 3.78
C MET A 26 -4.42 10.34 4.73
N THR A 27 -5.33 9.95 5.62
CA THR A 27 -5.92 10.86 6.60
C THR A 27 -4.88 11.36 7.60
N LEU A 28 -4.04 10.46 8.10
CA LEU A 28 -2.96 10.85 9.02
C LEU A 28 -2.02 11.86 8.38
N LYS A 29 -1.66 11.63 7.13
CA LYS A 29 -0.76 12.54 6.43
C LYS A 29 -1.43 13.89 6.17
N LYS A 30 -2.72 13.89 5.84
CA LYS A 30 -3.48 15.11 5.62
C LYS A 30 -3.60 15.94 6.89
N GLU A 31 -3.88 15.28 8.02
CA GLU A 31 -4.12 15.99 9.30
C GLU A 31 -2.82 16.44 9.97
N TYR A 32 -1.78 15.62 9.91
CA TYR A 32 -0.56 15.85 10.69
C TYR A 32 0.66 16.21 9.84
N LYS A 33 0.55 16.12 8.53
CA LYS A 33 1.56 16.59 7.57
C LYS A 33 2.97 16.15 7.95
N GLU A 34 3.85 17.10 8.23
CA GLU A 34 5.26 16.81 8.54
C GLU A 34 5.46 16.21 9.93
N ASP A 35 4.43 16.20 10.76
CA ASP A 35 4.54 15.65 12.11
C ASP A 35 4.43 14.12 12.16
N VAL A 36 4.11 13.49 11.04
CA VAL A 36 4.06 12.03 10.95
C VAL A 36 4.88 11.54 9.78
N ARG A 37 5.50 10.38 9.97
CA ARG A 37 6.17 9.64 8.90
C ARG A 37 5.43 8.31 8.77
N ILE A 38 4.90 8.07 7.59
CA ILE A 38 4.08 6.89 7.31
C ILE A 38 4.94 5.83 6.64
N ASN A 39 4.93 4.64 7.21
CA ASN A 39 5.60 3.46 6.65
C ASN A 39 4.56 2.36 6.51
N ILE A 40 4.50 1.73 5.35
CA ILE A 40 3.58 0.65 5.07
C ILE A 40 4.38 -0.59 4.72
N PHE A 41 4.03 -1.71 5.34
CA PHE A 41 4.61 -3.00 5.01
C PHE A 41 3.52 -3.93 4.47
N LEU A 42 3.73 -4.41 3.24
CA LEU A 42 2.80 -5.31 2.57
C LEU A 42 3.23 -6.74 2.85
N LEU A 43 2.43 -7.47 3.61
CA LEU A 43 2.72 -8.80 4.09
C LEU A 43 1.66 -9.77 3.59
N ALA A 44 2.00 -11.04 3.42
CA ALA A 44 1.07 -12.08 2.94
C ALA A 44 0.42 -11.65 1.61
N ASP A 45 -0.88 -11.81 1.46
CA ASP A 45 -1.57 -11.45 0.22
C ASP A 45 -1.56 -9.94 -0.07
N ALA A 46 -1.19 -9.12 0.90
CA ALA A 46 -1.09 -7.69 0.66
C ALA A 46 0.02 -7.33 -0.32
N VAL A 47 0.95 -8.24 -0.61
CA VAL A 47 1.98 -7.97 -1.62
C VAL A 47 1.37 -7.70 -3.00
N PHE A 48 0.18 -8.23 -3.27
CA PHE A 48 -0.54 -7.92 -4.52
C PHE A 48 -0.97 -6.46 -4.60
N CYS A 49 -1.07 -5.75 -3.48
CA CYS A 49 -1.38 -4.31 -3.48
C CYS A 49 -0.32 -3.51 -4.23
N GLY A 50 0.92 -4.01 -4.25
CA GLY A 50 2.04 -3.32 -4.87
C GLY A 50 2.15 -3.52 -6.38
N LEU A 51 1.30 -4.32 -6.99
CA LEU A 51 1.34 -4.54 -8.43
C LEU A 51 0.66 -3.39 -9.17
N PRO A 52 1.25 -2.90 -10.27
CA PRO A 52 0.67 -1.81 -11.03
C PRO A 52 -0.48 -2.29 -11.92
N ASN A 53 -1.16 -1.35 -12.55
CA ASN A 53 -2.17 -1.59 -13.57
C ASN A 53 -3.43 -2.26 -13.04
N GLN A 54 -3.76 -2.02 -11.78
CA GLN A 54 -5.03 -2.45 -11.25
C GLN A 54 -6.13 -1.63 -11.90
N ASP A 55 -7.09 -2.33 -12.51
CA ASP A 55 -8.15 -1.70 -13.28
C ASP A 55 -9.49 -2.08 -12.65
N THR A 56 -10.04 -1.15 -11.88
CA THR A 56 -11.28 -1.40 -11.14
C THR A 56 -12.46 -0.73 -11.85
N PRO A 57 -13.67 -1.26 -11.64
CA PRO A 57 -14.86 -0.66 -12.23
C PRO A 57 -15.02 0.80 -11.81
N LYS A 58 -15.68 1.58 -12.66
CA LYS A 58 -15.96 2.98 -12.38
C LYS A 58 -16.72 3.10 -11.06
N GLY A 59 -16.26 4.01 -10.20
CA GLY A 59 -16.88 4.25 -8.90
C GLY A 59 -16.39 3.31 -7.79
N TYR A 60 -15.57 2.32 -8.14
CA TYR A 60 -14.99 1.40 -7.17
C TYR A 60 -13.64 1.97 -6.69
N TYR A 61 -13.23 1.63 -5.46
CA TYR A 61 -11.92 2.07 -5.00
C TYR A 61 -10.80 1.33 -5.76
N ASN A 62 -9.64 1.96 -5.85
CA ASN A 62 -8.49 1.43 -6.57
C ASN A 62 -7.26 1.51 -5.66
N ILE A 63 -6.78 0.35 -5.24
CA ILE A 63 -5.66 0.25 -4.30
C ILE A 63 -4.36 0.78 -4.92
N ASP A 64 -4.14 0.54 -6.22
CA ASP A 64 -2.98 1.06 -6.95
C ASP A 64 -2.91 2.59 -6.82
N ARG A 65 -4.00 3.28 -7.11
CA ARG A 65 -4.04 4.74 -7.04
C ARG A 65 -3.86 5.24 -5.61
N MET A 66 -4.46 4.55 -4.64
CA MET A 66 -4.35 4.92 -3.25
C MET A 66 -2.91 4.77 -2.76
N LEU A 67 -2.25 3.67 -3.13
CA LEU A 67 -0.87 3.42 -2.74
C LEU A 67 0.07 4.46 -3.37
N LYS A 68 -0.15 4.78 -4.65
CA LYS A 68 0.60 5.84 -5.32
C LYS A 68 0.43 7.18 -4.62
N SER A 69 -0.78 7.48 -4.17
CA SER A 69 -1.05 8.72 -3.45
C SER A 69 -0.25 8.79 -2.14
N VAL A 70 -0.20 7.69 -1.39
CA VAL A 70 0.58 7.62 -0.16
C VAL A 70 2.06 7.85 -0.45
N ILE A 71 2.59 7.21 -1.50
CA ILE A 71 3.99 7.35 -1.89
C ILE A 71 4.29 8.80 -2.31
N GLN A 72 3.42 9.41 -3.09
CA GLN A 72 3.61 10.78 -3.55
C GLN A 72 3.65 11.78 -2.40
N LYS A 73 2.97 11.47 -1.31
CA LYS A 73 2.97 12.32 -0.12
C LYS A 73 4.10 11.98 0.86
N GLY A 74 5.05 11.19 0.43
CA GLY A 74 6.25 10.89 1.22
C GLY A 74 6.18 9.60 2.02
N GLY A 75 5.10 8.86 1.92
CA GLY A 75 4.99 7.56 2.57
C GLY A 75 5.96 6.55 1.97
N LYS A 76 6.47 5.66 2.80
CA LYS A 76 7.36 4.60 2.37
C LYS A 76 6.60 3.29 2.37
N VAL A 77 6.78 2.51 1.30
CA VAL A 77 6.08 1.23 1.14
C VAL A 77 7.09 0.17 0.81
N LYS A 78 7.07 -0.92 1.59
CA LYS A 78 7.91 -2.09 1.34
C LYS A 78 7.02 -3.32 1.23
N SER A 79 7.39 -4.24 0.35
CA SER A 79 6.71 -5.52 0.24
C SER A 79 7.59 -6.63 0.78
N CYS A 80 6.96 -7.64 1.37
CA CYS A 80 7.67 -8.81 1.88
C CYS A 80 8.20 -9.64 0.71
N GLY A 81 9.54 -9.77 0.64
CA GLY A 81 10.18 -10.52 -0.44
C GLY A 81 9.82 -11.99 -0.46
N GLY A 82 9.79 -12.62 0.72
CA GLY A 82 9.42 -14.02 0.82
C GLY A 82 7.96 -14.28 0.43
N CYS A 83 7.07 -13.38 0.83
CA CYS A 83 5.66 -13.49 0.47
C CYS A 83 5.47 -13.33 -1.03
N SER A 84 6.22 -12.43 -1.66
CA SER A 84 6.15 -12.19 -3.11
C SER A 84 6.70 -13.40 -3.86
N GLN A 85 7.81 -13.98 -3.38
CA GLN A 85 8.41 -15.14 -4.00
C GLN A 85 7.45 -16.34 -3.94
N ALA A 86 6.83 -16.57 -2.79
CA ALA A 86 5.89 -17.68 -2.62
C ALA A 86 4.70 -17.58 -3.58
N ARG A 87 4.36 -16.37 -4.00
CA ARG A 87 3.23 -16.13 -4.90
C ARG A 87 3.65 -15.96 -6.36
N GLY A 88 4.95 -16.12 -6.65
CA GLY A 88 5.46 -16.05 -8.01
C GLY A 88 5.46 -14.66 -8.60
N ILE A 89 5.44 -13.61 -7.79
CA ILE A 89 5.39 -12.23 -8.27
C ILE A 89 6.64 -11.41 -7.94
N ASP A 90 7.65 -12.02 -7.32
CA ASP A 90 8.82 -11.29 -6.86
C ASP A 90 9.63 -10.65 -7.99
N LYS A 91 9.50 -11.19 -9.22
CA LYS A 91 10.20 -10.65 -10.37
C LYS A 91 9.34 -9.77 -11.26
N LEU A 92 8.09 -9.57 -10.91
CA LEU A 92 7.21 -8.67 -11.64
C LEU A 92 7.52 -7.22 -11.28
N PRO A 93 7.27 -6.27 -12.20
CA PRO A 93 7.43 -4.86 -11.86
C PRO A 93 6.36 -4.45 -10.85
N PHE A 94 6.78 -3.83 -9.77
CA PHE A 94 5.87 -3.28 -8.77
C PHE A 94 5.64 -1.80 -9.05
N ILE A 95 4.65 -1.21 -8.38
CA ILE A 95 4.39 0.23 -8.45
C ILE A 95 5.67 0.97 -8.10
N ASP A 96 5.99 2.01 -8.86
CA ASP A 96 7.19 2.80 -8.64
C ASP A 96 7.18 3.38 -7.22
N GLY A 97 8.27 3.14 -6.49
CA GLY A 97 8.40 3.54 -5.10
C GLY A 97 8.16 2.42 -4.09
N VAL A 98 7.62 1.28 -4.52
CA VAL A 98 7.52 0.11 -3.64
C VAL A 98 8.87 -0.59 -3.61
N GLU A 99 9.36 -0.80 -2.39
CA GLU A 99 10.67 -1.45 -2.19
C GLU A 99 10.55 -2.92 -1.84
#